data_221d7ebb73e9e8756846638164c30fc8
#
_entry.id   221d7ebb73e9e8756846638164c30fc8
#
_cell.length_a   1.000
_cell.length_b   1.000
_cell.length_c   1.000
_cell.angle_alpha   90.00
_cell.angle_beta   90.00
_cell.angle_gamma   90.00
#
_symmetry.space_group_name_H-M   'P 1'
#
loop_
_entity.id
_entity.type
_entity.pdbx_description
1 polymer ?
#
loop_
_entity_poly.entity_id
_entity_poly.type
_entity_poly.pdbx_seq_one_letter_code
_entity_poly.pdbx_strand_id
1 'polypeptide(L)'
;MLTRIDHIGIACFDLDTTVEFYRATYGFEVLHSEVNEEQGVREAMLRINGTSDGGASYLQLLEPTREDSAVGKWLAKNGEGVHHIAFGTADVDADSEAIRDKGVRVLYDEPRRGSMGSRITFLHPKDCHGVLTEIVTSAKDL
;
A
#
# COMPACT_ATOMS: atom_id res chain seq x y z
N MET A 1 8.63 -16.77 0.66
CA MET A 1 7.73 -16.03 -0.23
C MET A 1 7.05 -14.92 0.58
N LEU A 2 5.74 -14.82 0.63
CA LEU A 2 5.07 -13.76 1.39
C LEU A 2 4.95 -14.17 2.86
N THR A 3 5.18 -13.21 3.78
CA THR A 3 5.35 -13.55 5.21
C THR A 3 4.28 -12.96 6.11
N ARG A 4 3.58 -11.91 5.66
CA ARG A 4 2.58 -11.21 6.48
C ARG A 4 1.72 -10.30 5.62
N ILE A 5 0.62 -9.84 6.19
CA ILE A 5 -0.05 -8.65 5.65
C ILE A 5 0.73 -7.45 6.19
N ASP A 6 1.31 -6.65 5.29
CA ASP A 6 2.09 -5.48 5.67
C ASP A 6 1.16 -4.30 6.00
N HIS A 7 0.24 -4.01 5.10
CA HIS A 7 -0.74 -2.94 5.30
C HIS A 7 -1.95 -3.12 4.39
N ILE A 8 -3.01 -2.39 4.71
CA ILE A 8 -4.17 -2.21 3.84
C ILE A 8 -4.16 -0.77 3.37
N GLY A 9 -4.23 -0.56 2.06
CA GLY A 9 -4.29 0.76 1.45
C GLY A 9 -5.73 1.21 1.27
N ILE A 10 -6.04 2.40 1.73
CA ILE A 10 -7.37 3.00 1.65
C ILE A 10 -7.26 4.32 0.91
N ALA A 11 -8.05 4.45 -0.16
CA ALA A 11 -8.08 5.68 -0.95
C ALA A 11 -9.13 6.64 -0.39
N CYS A 12 -8.76 7.90 -0.27
CA CYS A 12 -9.63 8.95 0.27
C CYS A 12 -9.53 10.23 -0.55
N PHE A 13 -10.56 11.07 -0.46
CA PHE A 13 -10.58 12.37 -1.14
C PHE A 13 -9.80 13.44 -0.38
N ASP A 14 -9.79 13.37 0.95
CA ASP A 14 -9.12 14.35 1.81
C ASP A 14 -8.33 13.63 2.89
N LEU A 15 -7.01 13.65 2.75
CA LEU A 15 -6.12 12.90 3.65
C LEU A 15 -6.21 13.39 5.10
N ASP A 16 -6.19 14.71 5.31
CA ASP A 16 -6.16 15.27 6.66
C ASP A 16 -7.44 14.92 7.44
N THR A 17 -8.58 15.06 6.80
CA THR A 17 -9.87 14.70 7.40
C THR A 17 -9.94 13.20 7.71
N THR A 18 -9.44 12.38 6.80
CA THR A 18 -9.46 10.92 6.97
C THR A 18 -8.52 10.47 8.08
N VAL A 19 -7.32 11.04 8.14
CA VAL A 19 -6.36 10.79 9.23
C VAL A 19 -7.00 11.12 10.57
N GLU A 20 -7.65 12.28 10.68
CA GLU A 20 -8.27 12.70 11.93
C GLU A 20 -9.41 11.76 12.34
N PHE A 21 -10.17 11.26 11.38
CA PHE A 21 -11.22 10.26 11.67
C PHE A 21 -10.63 9.01 12.33
N TYR A 22 -9.58 8.44 11.72
CA TYR A 22 -8.97 7.22 12.24
C TYR A 22 -8.29 7.44 13.59
N ARG A 23 -7.64 8.60 13.74
CA ARG A 23 -6.98 8.95 15.00
C ARG A 23 -7.99 9.15 16.12
N ALA A 24 -9.02 9.94 15.88
CA ALA A 24 -10.00 10.29 16.92
C ALA A 24 -10.93 9.13 17.26
N THR A 25 -11.32 8.32 16.26
CA THR A 25 -12.28 7.25 16.43
C THR A 25 -11.65 5.99 17.01
N TYR A 26 -10.47 5.61 16.51
CA TYR A 26 -9.83 4.35 16.87
C TYR A 26 -8.55 4.50 17.67
N GLY A 27 -8.02 5.71 17.80
CA GLY A 27 -6.78 5.94 18.52
C GLY A 27 -5.51 5.52 17.76
N PHE A 28 -5.60 5.38 16.44
CA PHE A 28 -4.42 5.01 15.65
C PHE A 28 -3.42 6.15 15.58
N GLU A 29 -2.14 5.81 15.56
CA GLU A 29 -1.06 6.79 15.50
C GLU A 29 -0.62 7.03 14.06
N VAL A 30 -0.35 8.29 13.71
CA VAL A 30 0.31 8.61 12.45
C VAL A 30 1.80 8.32 12.59
N LEU A 31 2.25 7.29 11.90
CA LEU A 31 3.65 6.89 11.93
C LEU A 31 4.49 7.71 10.96
N HIS A 32 3.95 8.02 9.79
CA HIS A 32 4.69 8.64 8.69
C HIS A 32 3.71 9.29 7.72
N SER A 33 4.14 10.40 7.12
CA SER A 33 3.42 11.04 6.02
C SER A 33 4.41 11.49 4.97
N GLU A 34 4.06 11.32 3.71
CA GLU A 34 4.91 11.78 2.61
C GLU A 34 4.10 12.02 1.34
N VAL A 35 4.73 12.70 0.39
CA VAL A 35 4.24 12.81 -0.98
C VAL A 35 5.10 11.93 -1.86
N ASN A 36 4.48 11.00 -2.57
CA ASN A 36 5.15 10.19 -3.57
C ASN A 36 4.81 10.75 -4.95
N GLU A 37 5.69 11.53 -5.51
CA GLU A 37 5.48 12.21 -6.79
C GLU A 37 5.34 11.22 -7.94
N GLU A 38 6.12 10.14 -7.93
CA GLU A 38 6.07 9.11 -8.96
C GLU A 38 4.69 8.45 -9.03
N GLN A 39 4.13 8.12 -7.87
CA GLN A 39 2.81 7.49 -7.77
C GLN A 39 1.67 8.51 -7.83
N GLY A 40 1.97 9.79 -7.67
CA GLY A 40 0.97 10.85 -7.67
C GLY A 40 0.04 10.80 -6.47
N VAL A 41 0.59 10.51 -5.29
CA VAL A 41 -0.19 10.42 -4.06
C VAL A 41 0.47 11.16 -2.91
N ARG A 42 -0.36 11.68 -2.04
CA ARG A 42 -0.01 12.11 -0.70
C ARG A 42 -0.53 11.04 0.25
N GLU A 43 0.31 10.58 1.16
CA GLU A 43 -0.05 9.42 1.96
C GLU A 43 0.29 9.58 3.43
N ALA A 44 -0.44 8.85 4.27
CA ALA A 44 -0.13 8.70 5.68
C ALA A 44 -0.14 7.22 6.04
N MET A 45 0.87 6.79 6.77
CA MET A 45 0.93 5.44 7.32
C MET A 45 0.49 5.51 8.78
N LEU A 46 -0.56 4.80 9.12
CA LEU A 46 -1.08 4.72 10.48
C LEU A 46 -0.70 3.40 11.11
N ARG A 47 -0.29 3.46 12.36
CA ARG A 47 0.00 2.27 13.14
C ARG A 47 -1.20 1.93 14.02
N ILE A 48 -1.66 0.71 13.93
CA ILE A 48 -2.61 0.16 14.87
C ILE A 48 -1.79 -0.37 16.04
N ASN A 49 -2.05 0.14 17.24
CA ASN A 49 -1.32 -0.28 18.42
C ASN A 49 -1.54 -1.76 18.64
N GLY A 50 -0.53 -2.53 18.29
CA GLY A 50 -0.51 -3.94 18.56
C GLY A 50 -0.23 -4.21 20.01
N THR A 51 -0.55 -5.41 20.42
CA THR A 51 -0.11 -5.95 21.69
C THR A 51 1.38 -6.22 21.65
N SER A 52 1.99 -6.35 22.79
CA SER A 52 3.43 -6.51 22.94
C SER A 52 4.03 -7.72 22.22
N ASP A 53 3.24 -8.63 21.73
CA ASP A 53 3.69 -9.92 21.19
C ASP A 53 3.45 -10.12 19.71
N GLY A 54 2.83 -9.17 19.01
CA GLY A 54 2.34 -9.43 17.67
C GLY A 54 2.92 -8.60 16.53
N GLY A 55 3.75 -7.66 16.81
CA GLY A 55 4.12 -6.71 15.78
C GLY A 55 2.95 -5.80 15.42
N ALA A 56 3.26 -4.69 14.82
CA ALA A 56 2.27 -3.69 14.47
C ALA A 56 1.55 -4.06 13.17
N SER A 57 0.29 -3.66 13.09
CA SER A 57 -0.47 -3.65 11.85
C SER A 57 -0.56 -2.21 11.35
N TYR A 58 -0.70 -2.04 10.05
CA TYR A 58 -0.66 -0.71 9.44
C TYR A 58 -1.81 -0.50 8.47
N LEU A 59 -2.30 0.74 8.42
CA LEU A 59 -3.17 1.25 7.37
C LEU A 59 -2.42 2.34 6.62
N GLN A 60 -2.53 2.35 5.30
CA GLN A 60 -2.02 3.42 4.46
C GLN A 60 -3.19 4.20 3.90
N LEU A 61 -3.27 5.48 4.19
CA LEU A 61 -4.28 6.36 3.62
C LEU A 61 -3.67 7.10 2.43
N LEU A 62 -4.39 7.11 1.31
CA LEU A 62 -3.89 7.62 0.04
C LEU A 62 -4.83 8.67 -0.52
N GLU A 63 -4.30 9.88 -0.74
CA GLU A 63 -5.01 10.95 -1.46
C GLU A 63 -4.27 11.23 -2.76
N PRO A 64 -4.93 11.19 -3.92
CA PRO A 64 -4.24 11.51 -5.17
C PRO A 64 -3.84 12.97 -5.22
N THR A 65 -2.65 13.26 -5.73
CA THR A 65 -2.17 14.63 -5.94
C THR A 65 -2.55 15.16 -7.31
N ARG A 66 -3.02 14.28 -8.20
CA ARG A 66 -3.52 14.65 -9.52
C ARG A 66 -4.55 13.63 -9.99
N GLU A 67 -5.48 14.08 -10.82
CA GLU A 67 -6.59 13.25 -11.29
C GLU A 67 -6.16 12.08 -12.17
N ASP A 68 -5.06 12.23 -12.89
CA ASP A 68 -4.54 11.21 -13.80
C ASP A 68 -3.65 10.17 -13.13
N SER A 69 -3.42 10.28 -11.83
CA SER A 69 -2.72 9.24 -11.08
C SER A 69 -3.57 7.97 -11.02
N ALA A 70 -2.94 6.83 -10.76
CA ALA A 70 -3.66 5.56 -10.64
C ALA A 70 -4.72 5.61 -9.54
N VAL A 71 -4.39 6.18 -8.38
CA VAL A 71 -5.33 6.34 -7.26
C VAL A 71 -6.43 7.33 -7.62
N GLY A 72 -6.10 8.44 -8.32
CA GLY A 72 -7.09 9.40 -8.77
C GLY A 72 -8.13 8.79 -9.68
N LYS A 73 -7.71 8.00 -10.66
CA LYS A 73 -8.62 7.29 -11.56
C LYS A 73 -9.47 6.27 -10.81
N TRP A 74 -8.87 5.56 -9.88
CA TRP A 74 -9.57 4.58 -9.07
C TRP A 74 -10.66 5.23 -8.22
N LEU A 75 -10.35 6.34 -7.54
CA LEU A 75 -11.30 7.10 -6.72
C LEU A 75 -12.47 7.64 -7.56
N ALA A 76 -12.17 8.19 -8.74
CA ALA A 76 -13.21 8.70 -9.63
C ALA A 76 -14.22 7.64 -10.02
N LYS A 77 -13.76 6.39 -10.17
CA LYS A 77 -14.60 5.27 -10.56
C LYS A 77 -15.32 4.62 -9.38
N ASN A 78 -14.62 4.47 -8.24
CA ASN A 78 -15.09 3.62 -7.14
C ASN A 78 -15.53 4.37 -5.89
N GLY A 79 -15.13 5.64 -5.74
CA GLY A 79 -15.30 6.35 -4.48
C GLY A 79 -14.28 5.90 -3.43
N GLU A 80 -14.44 6.39 -2.21
CA GLU A 80 -13.55 6.04 -1.11
C GLU A 80 -13.69 4.58 -0.71
N GLY A 81 -12.58 3.96 -0.33
CA GLY A 81 -12.61 2.59 0.15
C GLY A 81 -11.26 1.91 0.10
N VAL A 82 -11.25 0.61 0.37
CA VAL A 82 -10.03 -0.21 0.31
C VAL A 82 -9.54 -0.23 -1.14
N HIS A 83 -8.29 0.18 -1.33
CA HIS A 83 -7.65 0.26 -2.64
C HIS A 83 -6.80 -0.96 -2.93
N HIS A 84 -6.02 -1.42 -1.95
CA HIS A 84 -5.14 -2.58 -2.13
C HIS A 84 -4.83 -3.24 -0.80
N ILE A 85 -4.36 -4.49 -0.88
CA ILE A 85 -3.77 -5.22 0.24
C ILE A 85 -2.31 -5.44 -0.10
N ALA A 86 -1.42 -5.15 0.84
CA ALA A 86 0.02 -5.33 0.66
C ALA A 86 0.53 -6.49 1.52
N PHE A 87 1.25 -7.39 0.87
CA PHE A 87 1.93 -8.49 1.54
C PHE A 87 3.42 -8.20 1.66
N GLY A 88 3.97 -8.47 2.82
CA GLY A 88 5.40 -8.30 3.08
C GLY A 88 6.22 -9.49 2.61
N THR A 89 7.41 -9.22 2.10
CA THR A 89 8.38 -10.22 1.69
C THR A 89 9.80 -9.74 1.99
N ALA A 90 10.72 -10.67 2.17
CA ALA A 90 12.13 -10.34 2.35
C ALA A 90 12.80 -9.93 1.03
N ASP A 91 12.27 -10.36 -0.12
CA ASP A 91 12.88 -10.12 -1.43
C ASP A 91 11.81 -9.95 -2.51
N VAL A 92 11.39 -8.71 -2.72
CA VAL A 92 10.35 -8.40 -3.70
C VAL A 92 10.80 -8.73 -5.13
N ASP A 93 12.08 -8.58 -5.44
CA ASP A 93 12.58 -8.88 -6.79
C ASP A 93 12.45 -10.37 -7.11
N ALA A 94 12.92 -11.23 -6.22
CA ALA A 94 12.83 -12.68 -6.41
C ALA A 94 11.39 -13.17 -6.41
N ASP A 95 10.56 -12.65 -5.52
CA ASP A 95 9.16 -13.06 -5.44
C ASP A 95 8.35 -12.58 -6.64
N SER A 96 8.65 -11.41 -7.17
CA SER A 96 8.02 -10.91 -8.40
C SER A 96 8.26 -11.85 -9.57
N GLU A 97 9.50 -12.33 -9.73
CA GLU A 97 9.83 -13.28 -10.79
C GLU A 97 9.13 -14.63 -10.57
N ALA A 98 9.11 -15.13 -9.34
CA ALA A 98 8.44 -16.38 -9.03
C ALA A 98 6.94 -16.31 -9.31
N ILE A 99 6.33 -15.18 -8.98
CA ILE A 99 4.89 -14.96 -9.22
C ILE A 99 4.63 -14.80 -10.72
N ARG A 100 5.49 -14.08 -11.43
CA ARG A 100 5.39 -13.94 -12.89
C ARG A 100 5.45 -15.28 -13.57
N ASP A 101 6.33 -16.17 -13.10
CA ASP A 101 6.47 -17.53 -13.64
C ASP A 101 5.20 -18.37 -13.42
N LYS A 102 4.37 -18.01 -12.46
CA LYS A 102 3.08 -18.66 -12.20
C LYS A 102 1.94 -18.12 -13.05
N GLY A 103 2.23 -17.16 -13.94
CA GLY A 103 1.24 -16.60 -14.86
C GLY A 103 0.48 -15.39 -14.35
N VAL A 104 0.87 -14.84 -13.22
CA VAL A 104 0.26 -13.60 -12.69
C VAL A 104 0.99 -12.39 -13.25
N ARG A 105 0.23 -11.42 -13.76
CA ARG A 105 0.81 -10.19 -14.30
C ARG A 105 1.35 -9.31 -13.20
N VAL A 106 2.64 -9.02 -13.27
CA VAL A 106 3.32 -8.07 -12.39
C VAL A 106 3.38 -6.74 -13.12
N LEU A 107 2.84 -5.68 -12.52
CA LEU A 107 2.59 -4.42 -13.22
C LEU A 107 3.86 -3.62 -13.53
N TYR A 108 4.91 -3.77 -12.73
CA TYR A 108 6.18 -3.10 -12.98
C TYR A 108 7.21 -4.10 -13.49
N ASP A 109 7.97 -3.71 -14.50
CA ASP A 109 9.08 -4.53 -15.00
C ASP A 109 10.12 -4.75 -13.92
N GLU A 110 10.37 -3.70 -13.13
CA GLU A 110 11.22 -3.73 -11.95
C GLU A 110 10.50 -3.08 -10.79
N PRO A 111 10.66 -3.61 -9.54
CA PRO A 111 10.08 -2.96 -8.38
C PRO A 111 10.51 -1.50 -8.24
N ARG A 112 9.65 -0.70 -7.64
CA ARG A 112 9.83 0.76 -7.48
C ARG A 112 9.83 1.13 -6.01
N ARG A 113 10.23 2.38 -5.73
CA ARG A 113 10.17 2.91 -4.38
C ARG A 113 8.70 3.06 -3.93
N GLY A 114 8.41 2.57 -2.74
CA GLY A 114 7.13 2.75 -2.06
C GLY A 114 7.26 3.61 -0.81
N SER A 115 6.25 3.54 0.04
CA SER A 115 6.20 4.29 1.29
C SER A 115 7.36 3.92 2.22
N MET A 116 7.87 4.91 2.96
CA MET A 116 8.90 4.71 3.99
C MET A 116 10.16 4.05 3.47
N GLY A 117 10.55 4.36 2.24
CA GLY A 117 11.77 3.83 1.63
C GLY A 117 11.70 2.35 1.26
N SER A 118 10.52 1.77 1.22
CA SER A 118 10.31 0.39 0.82
C SER A 118 10.52 0.20 -0.69
N ARG A 119 10.56 -1.06 -1.10
CA ARG A 119 10.63 -1.45 -2.50
C ARG A 119 9.41 -2.30 -2.82
N ILE A 120 8.65 -1.91 -3.84
CA ILE A 120 7.32 -2.48 -4.09
C ILE A 120 7.10 -2.85 -5.55
N THR A 121 6.13 -3.75 -5.75
CA THR A 121 5.48 -3.95 -7.03
C THR A 121 4.00 -4.28 -6.80
N PHE A 122 3.21 -4.22 -7.87
CA PHE A 122 1.79 -4.57 -7.85
C PHE A 122 1.50 -5.72 -8.78
N LEU A 123 0.52 -6.52 -8.40
CA LEU A 123 -0.01 -7.61 -9.21
C LEU A 123 -1.38 -7.19 -9.75
N HIS A 124 -1.65 -7.55 -11.01
CA HIS A 124 -2.88 -7.16 -11.68
C HIS A 124 -4.11 -7.77 -10.98
N PRO A 125 -5.11 -6.96 -10.63
CA PRO A 125 -6.27 -7.46 -9.87
C PRO A 125 -7.06 -8.55 -10.59
N LYS A 126 -7.09 -8.54 -11.93
CA LYS A 126 -7.78 -9.58 -12.68
C LYS A 126 -7.15 -10.97 -12.51
N ASP A 127 -5.86 -11.01 -12.19
CA ASP A 127 -5.16 -12.26 -11.93
C ASP A 127 -5.17 -12.64 -10.44
N CYS A 128 -5.67 -11.74 -9.60
CA CYS A 128 -5.71 -11.90 -8.14
C CYS A 128 -7.15 -11.89 -7.61
N HIS A 129 -8.09 -12.42 -8.41
CA HIS A 129 -9.50 -12.53 -8.04
C HIS A 129 -10.14 -11.21 -7.60
N GLY A 130 -9.79 -10.14 -8.29
CA GLY A 130 -10.37 -8.80 -8.07
C GLY A 130 -9.66 -7.92 -7.07
N VAL A 131 -8.58 -8.40 -6.45
CA VAL A 131 -7.86 -7.65 -5.42
C VAL A 131 -6.57 -7.08 -6.01
N LEU A 132 -6.46 -5.75 -6.06
CA LEU A 132 -5.17 -5.12 -6.34
C LEU A 132 -4.23 -5.48 -5.20
N THR A 133 -3.14 -6.17 -5.54
CA THR A 133 -2.24 -6.75 -4.55
C THR A 133 -0.86 -6.13 -4.69
N GLU A 134 -0.32 -5.60 -3.59
CA GLU A 134 1.03 -5.08 -3.51
C GLU A 134 1.95 -6.10 -2.85
N ILE A 135 3.19 -6.16 -3.29
CA ILE A 135 4.24 -6.91 -2.61
C ILE A 135 5.30 -5.91 -2.19
N VAL A 136 5.72 -5.97 -0.94
CA VAL A 136 6.60 -4.96 -0.35
C VAL A 136 7.74 -5.59 0.44
N THR A 137 8.95 -5.10 0.18
CA THR A 137 10.12 -5.32 1.04
C THR A 137 10.38 -4.03 1.79
N SER A 138 10.35 -4.07 3.12
CA SER A 138 10.56 -2.89 3.94
C SER A 138 11.99 -2.39 3.83
N ALA A 139 12.20 -1.08 4.09
CA ALA A 139 13.54 -0.48 3.99
C ALA A 139 14.57 -1.18 4.86
N LYS A 140 14.18 -1.67 6.03
CA LYS A 140 15.10 -2.38 6.95
C LYS A 140 15.56 -3.74 6.42
N ASP A 141 14.86 -4.29 5.43
CA ASP A 141 15.19 -5.59 4.83
C ASP A 141 15.90 -5.44 3.48
N LEU A 142 16.15 -4.22 3.04
CA LEU A 142 16.86 -3.94 1.79
C LEU A 142 18.38 -3.90 1.95
#